data_cdf03df2ced8d81897105f8b1163078b
#
_entry.id   cdf03df2ced8d81897105f8b1163078b
#
_cell.length_a   1.000
_cell.length_b   1.000
_cell.length_c   1.000
_cell.angle_alpha   90.00
_cell.angle_beta   90.00
_cell.angle_gamma   90.00
#
_symmetry.space_group_name_H-M   'P 1'
#
loop_
_entity.id
_entity.type
_entity.pdbx_description
1 polymer ?
#
loop_
_entity_poly.entity_id
_entity_poly.type
_entity_poly.pdbx_seq_one_letter_code
_entity_poly.pdbx_strand_id
1 'polypeptide(L)'
;NINPAQKRKFLFFRQKIAPAIYVRAGTGKFGLSKSWQADAIGSLYVTNKGIFFDGDQKNIKLPWAKIMRETIEPGSIQLEKNNGAPILFNGAIDPKDAAIMMLVGKLYEHL
;
A
#
# COMPACT_ATOMS: atom_id res chain seq x y z
N ASN A 1 9.57 -28.35 0.04
CA ASN A 1 8.15 -28.41 -0.13
C ASN A 1 7.45 -27.32 0.67
N ILE A 2 6.64 -26.57 0.03
CA ILE A 2 6.00 -25.45 0.67
C ILE A 2 4.90 -25.95 1.57
N ASN A 3 4.88 -25.44 2.79
CA ASN A 3 3.82 -25.77 3.71
C ASN A 3 2.51 -25.26 3.14
N PRO A 4 1.53 -26.11 2.88
CA PRO A 4 0.28 -25.66 2.27
C PRO A 4 -0.45 -24.58 3.08
N ALA A 5 -0.35 -24.64 4.40
CA ALA A 5 -1.00 -23.64 5.22
C ALA A 5 -0.34 -22.28 5.06
N GLN A 6 0.97 -22.25 4.96
CA GLN A 6 1.69 -21.04 4.77
C GLN A 6 1.44 -20.45 3.39
N LYS A 7 1.41 -21.28 2.38
CA LYS A 7 1.10 -20.86 1.04
C LYS A 7 -0.29 -20.28 0.98
N ARG A 8 -1.25 -20.91 1.64
CA ARG A 8 -2.61 -20.45 1.64
C ARG A 8 -2.74 -19.12 2.32
N LYS A 9 -2.02 -18.90 3.44
CA LYS A 9 -2.05 -17.64 4.12
C LYS A 9 -1.62 -16.51 3.19
N PHE A 10 -0.53 -16.69 2.50
CA PHE A 10 -0.04 -15.64 1.64
C PHE A 10 -0.94 -15.39 0.44
N LEU A 11 -1.28 -16.42 -0.28
CA LEU A 11 -2.06 -16.27 -1.49
C LEU A 11 -3.49 -15.85 -1.21
N PHE A 12 -4.05 -16.35 -0.12
CA PHE A 12 -5.43 -16.08 0.18
C PHE A 12 -5.66 -14.61 0.46
N PHE A 13 -4.72 -13.93 1.09
CA PHE A 13 -4.92 -12.54 1.43
C PHE A 13 -4.11 -11.59 0.57
N ARG A 14 -3.76 -12.01 -0.60
CA ARG A 14 -3.15 -11.09 -1.54
C ARG A 14 -4.24 -10.61 -2.46
N GLN A 15 -4.88 -9.53 -2.10
CA GLN A 15 -5.99 -8.98 -2.84
C GLN A 15 -5.55 -7.71 -3.52
N LYS A 16 -5.81 -7.60 -4.82
CA LYS A 16 -5.49 -6.39 -5.56
C LYS A 16 -6.53 -5.35 -5.24
N ILE A 17 -6.11 -4.21 -4.73
CA ILE A 17 -7.03 -3.13 -4.48
C ILE A 17 -7.42 -2.47 -5.78
N ALA A 18 -6.45 -2.13 -6.59
CA ALA A 18 -6.72 -1.43 -7.85
C ALA A 18 -5.41 -1.24 -8.60
N PRO A 19 -5.47 -1.01 -9.91
CA PRO A 19 -4.30 -0.47 -10.59
C PRO A 19 -3.99 0.88 -9.97
N ALA A 20 -2.75 1.15 -9.71
CA ALA A 20 -2.38 2.37 -9.01
C ALA A 20 -1.10 2.97 -9.55
N ILE A 21 -1.01 4.28 -9.43
CA ILE A 21 0.20 4.98 -9.75
C ILE A 21 0.82 5.36 -8.42
N TYR A 22 2.06 4.93 -8.22
CA TYR A 22 2.76 5.28 -7.01
C TYR A 22 3.35 6.66 -7.21
N VAL A 23 3.13 7.53 -6.25
CA VAL A 23 3.76 8.83 -6.26
C VAL A 23 4.40 9.05 -4.90
N ARG A 24 5.41 9.88 -4.85
CA ARG A 24 6.11 10.15 -3.63
C ARG A 24 6.13 11.64 -3.39
N ALA A 25 6.12 12.05 -2.13
CA ALA A 25 6.15 13.45 -1.81
C ALA A 25 7.43 14.05 -2.34
N GLY A 26 7.32 15.14 -2.98
CA GLY A 26 8.48 15.86 -3.40
C GLY A 26 9.16 16.39 -2.17
N THR A 27 10.39 16.75 -2.33
CA THR A 27 11.12 17.06 -1.21
C THR A 27 10.83 18.36 -0.76
N GLY A 28 10.01 18.79 -0.85
CA GLY A 28 9.77 19.90 -0.54
C GLY A 28 9.85 20.45 0.60
N LYS A 29 10.27 21.18 0.94
CA LYS A 29 10.34 21.52 1.96
C LYS A 29 9.50 22.48 2.16
N PHE A 30 8.88 22.94 2.23
CA PHE A 30 8.06 23.76 2.51
C PHE A 30 7.52 24.44 1.83
N GLY A 31 7.34 24.47 1.66
CA GLY A 31 6.83 25.04 1.04
C GLY A 31 5.56 25.24 0.88
N LEU A 32 5.15 25.89 0.22
CA LEU A 32 3.92 25.99 0.07
C LEU A 32 3.35 24.98 -0.66
N SER A 33 3.85 24.31 -1.52
CA SER A 33 3.19 23.26 -2.18
C SER A 33 4.06 22.12 -2.13
N LYS A 34 3.56 20.98 -1.68
CA LYS A 34 4.22 19.80 -1.78
C LYS A 34 3.93 19.29 -3.08
N SER A 35 4.85 19.03 -3.88
CA SER A 35 4.58 18.43 -5.17
C SER A 35 4.75 16.96 -5.10
N TRP A 36 3.81 16.23 -5.63
CA TRP A 36 3.87 14.80 -5.76
C TRP A 36 4.23 14.44 -7.19
N GLN A 37 5.22 13.57 -7.34
CA GLN A 37 5.65 13.15 -8.66
C GLN A 37 5.49 11.64 -8.78
N ALA A 38 5.00 11.21 -9.91
CA ALA A 38 4.82 9.78 -10.14
C ALA A 38 6.18 9.12 -10.35
N ASP A 39 6.46 8.09 -9.57
CA ASP A 39 7.69 7.33 -9.69
C ASP A 39 7.50 6.02 -10.44
N ALA A 40 6.35 5.44 -10.39
CA ALA A 40 6.08 4.14 -11.02
C ALA A 40 4.60 3.92 -11.20
N ILE A 41 4.26 3.05 -12.12
CA ILE A 41 2.87 2.65 -12.37
C ILE A 41 2.80 1.16 -12.12
N GLY A 42 1.78 0.72 -11.45
CA GLY A 42 1.63 -0.70 -11.15
C GLY A 42 0.35 -1.02 -10.43
N SER A 43 0.36 -2.11 -9.71
CA SER A 43 -0.80 -2.61 -9.02
C SER A 43 -0.56 -2.64 -7.51
N LEU A 44 -1.57 -2.33 -6.76
CA LEU A 44 -1.50 -2.27 -5.33
C LEU A 44 -2.25 -3.45 -4.74
N TYR A 45 -1.60 -4.16 -3.85
CA TYR A 45 -2.18 -5.33 -3.21
C TYR A 45 -2.17 -5.18 -1.70
N VAL A 46 -3.18 -5.72 -1.06
CA VAL A 46 -3.20 -5.85 0.38
C VAL A 46 -3.01 -7.33 0.70
N THR A 47 -2.13 -7.62 1.62
CA THR A 47 -1.89 -8.99 2.03
C THR A 47 -1.95 -9.07 3.55
N ASN A 48 -1.89 -10.27 4.08
CA ASN A 48 -1.82 -10.41 5.53
C ASN A 48 -0.46 -10.00 6.08
N LYS A 49 0.51 -9.72 5.21
CA LYS A 49 1.84 -9.28 5.65
C LYS A 49 2.00 -7.77 5.54
N GLY A 50 1.14 -7.10 4.84
CA GLY A 50 1.22 -5.66 4.66
C GLY A 50 0.75 -5.26 3.28
N ILE A 51 1.19 -4.12 2.84
CA ILE A 51 0.82 -3.57 1.54
C ILE A 51 1.97 -3.77 0.57
N PHE A 52 1.62 -4.17 -0.63
CA PHE A 52 2.60 -4.50 -1.64
C PHE A 52 2.25 -3.78 -2.93
N PHE A 53 3.19 -3.06 -3.49
CA PHE A 53 3.01 -2.40 -4.77
C PHE A 53 3.94 -3.07 -5.77
N ASP A 54 3.36 -3.55 -6.87
CA ASP A 54 4.11 -4.22 -7.92
C ASP A 54 4.14 -3.26 -9.10
N GLY A 55 5.22 -2.57 -9.29
CA GLY A 55 5.31 -1.51 -10.28
C GLY A 55 6.28 -1.79 -11.40
N ASP A 56 6.20 -0.94 -12.42
CA ASP A 56 7.06 -1.08 -13.59
C ASP A 56 8.49 -0.64 -13.31
N GLN A 57 8.69 0.28 -12.38
CA GLN A 57 10.01 0.81 -12.07
C GLN A 57 10.49 0.39 -10.70
N LYS A 58 9.62 0.01 -9.83
CA LYS A 58 9.99 -0.41 -8.49
C LYS A 58 8.88 -1.21 -7.83
N ASN A 59 9.25 -2.02 -6.88
CA ASN A 59 8.30 -2.74 -6.05
C ASN A 59 8.44 -2.24 -4.63
N ILE A 60 7.33 -2.15 -3.91
CA ILE A 60 7.34 -1.66 -2.56
C ILE A 60 6.67 -2.69 -1.68
N LYS A 61 7.29 -3.00 -0.57
CA LYS A 61 6.71 -3.86 0.43
C LYS A 61 6.68 -3.11 1.72
N LEU A 62 5.50 -2.96 2.29
CA LEU A 62 5.32 -2.27 3.56
C LEU A 62 4.63 -3.20 4.54
N PRO A 63 5.39 -3.85 5.41
CA PRO A 63 4.79 -4.65 6.48
C PRO A 63 3.92 -3.77 7.36
N TRP A 64 2.86 -4.35 7.91
CA TRP A 64 1.93 -3.57 8.73
C TRP A 64 2.65 -2.84 9.87
N ALA A 65 3.67 -3.47 10.45
CA ALA A 65 4.39 -2.86 11.56
C ALA A 65 5.12 -1.57 11.19
N LYS A 66 5.36 -1.35 9.90
CA LYS A 66 6.07 -0.16 9.46
C LYS A 66 5.14 0.96 9.03
N ILE A 67 3.86 0.74 9.05
CA ILE A 67 2.89 1.75 8.64
C ILE A 67 2.30 2.39 9.91
N MET A 68 2.50 3.69 10.07
CA MET A 68 1.96 4.39 11.20
C MET A 68 0.52 4.79 10.98
N ARG A 69 0.18 5.19 9.80
CA ARG A 69 -1.15 5.69 9.53
C ARG A 69 -1.51 5.50 8.07
N GLU A 70 -2.77 5.19 7.81
CA GLU A 70 -3.30 5.15 6.46
C GLU A 70 -4.34 6.24 6.34
N THR A 71 -4.28 7.00 5.26
CA THR A 71 -5.32 7.97 4.94
C THR A 71 -5.89 7.55 3.61
N ILE A 72 -7.15 7.14 3.62
CA ILE A 72 -7.79 6.58 2.44
C ILE A 72 -8.87 7.53 1.99
N GLU A 73 -8.77 7.95 0.74
CA GLU A 73 -9.74 8.86 0.13
C GLU A 73 -10.11 8.34 -1.24
N PRO A 74 -11.19 8.83 -1.83
CA PRO A 74 -11.52 8.39 -3.19
C PRO A 74 -10.34 8.65 -4.11
N GLY A 75 -9.87 7.61 -4.73
CA GLY A 75 -8.77 7.72 -5.69
C GLY A 75 -7.38 7.79 -5.10
N SER A 76 -7.22 7.74 -3.77
CA SER A 76 -5.88 7.78 -3.23
C SER A 76 -5.74 7.11 -1.88
N ILE A 77 -4.55 6.60 -1.61
CA ILE A 77 -4.18 6.06 -0.32
C ILE A 77 -2.83 6.64 0.03
N GLN A 78 -2.74 7.29 1.17
CA GLN A 78 -1.48 7.81 1.65
C GLN A 78 -1.07 7.00 2.87
N LEU A 79 0.16 6.51 2.87
CA LEU A 79 0.70 5.72 3.97
C LEU A 79 1.84 6.49 4.62
N GLU A 80 1.71 6.72 5.92
CA GLU A 80 2.78 7.31 6.70
C GLU A 80 3.55 6.21 7.37
N LYS A 81 4.85 6.22 7.19
CA LYS A 81 5.71 5.19 7.73
C LYS A 81 6.37 5.68 8.99
N ASN A 82 6.89 4.74 9.78
CA ASN A 82 7.63 5.09 10.99
C ASN A 82 8.86 5.91 10.64
N ASN A 83 9.48 5.63 9.52
CA ASN A 83 10.63 6.35 9.05
C ASN A 83 10.48 6.69 7.60
N GLY A 84 10.93 7.85 7.22
CA GLY A 84 10.96 8.22 5.81
C GLY A 84 9.73 9.00 5.37
N ALA A 85 9.73 9.37 4.13
CA ALA A 85 8.65 10.18 3.57
C ALA A 85 7.39 9.36 3.36
N PRO A 86 6.25 9.99 3.44
CA PRO A 86 5.00 9.27 3.17
C PRO A 86 4.93 8.81 1.72
N ILE A 87 4.13 7.80 1.49
CA ILE A 87 3.93 7.24 0.16
C ILE A 87 2.49 7.47 -0.24
N LEU A 88 2.28 7.88 -1.46
CA LEU A 88 0.94 8.12 -1.98
C LEU A 88 0.69 7.23 -3.17
N PHE A 89 -0.42 6.51 -3.16
CA PHE A 89 -0.87 5.72 -4.30
C PHE A 89 -2.13 6.38 -4.85
N ASN A 90 -2.14 6.64 -6.14
CA ASN A 90 -3.31 7.20 -6.81
C ASN A 90 -3.85 6.16 -7.77
N GLY A 91 -5.14 6.12 -7.93
CA GLY A 91 -5.73 5.20 -8.89
C GLY A 91 -7.23 5.05 -8.68
N ALA A 92 -7.81 4.07 -9.32
CA ALA A 92 -9.22 3.79 -9.16
C ALA A 92 -9.43 3.04 -7.86
N ILE A 93 -9.43 3.74 -6.76
CA ILE A 93 -9.52 3.15 -5.43
C ILE A 93 -10.83 3.54 -4.80
N ASP A 94 -11.61 2.54 -4.42
CA ASP A 94 -12.83 2.75 -3.66
C ASP A 94 -12.43 2.77 -2.18
N PRO A 95 -12.62 3.87 -1.47
CA PRO A 95 -12.12 3.99 -0.11
C PRO A 95 -12.75 2.97 0.85
N LYS A 96 -14.00 2.60 0.62
CA LYS A 96 -14.64 1.63 1.48
C LYS A 96 -14.02 0.25 1.32
N ASP A 97 -13.83 -0.17 0.09
CA ASP A 97 -13.23 -1.48 -0.17
C ASP A 97 -11.79 -1.52 0.32
N ALA A 98 -11.06 -0.45 0.10
CA ALA A 98 -9.67 -0.39 0.53
C ALA A 98 -9.57 -0.47 2.06
N ALA A 99 -10.43 0.25 2.77
CA ALA A 99 -10.42 0.23 4.22
C ALA A 99 -10.74 -1.15 4.75
N ILE A 100 -11.71 -1.83 4.16
CA ILE A 100 -12.08 -3.18 4.57
C ILE A 100 -10.94 -4.15 4.32
N MET A 101 -10.32 -4.08 3.15
CA MET A 101 -9.22 -4.97 2.83
C MET A 101 -8.04 -4.76 3.77
N MET A 102 -7.74 -3.53 4.12
CA MET A 102 -6.65 -3.26 5.03
C MET A 102 -6.95 -3.77 6.43
N LEU A 103 -8.19 -3.62 6.88
CA LEU A 103 -8.59 -4.14 8.17
C LEU A 103 -8.46 -5.66 8.21
N VAL A 104 -8.95 -6.33 7.17
CA VAL A 104 -8.87 -7.79 7.10
C VAL A 104 -7.42 -8.25 7.05
N GLY A 105 -6.59 -7.57 6.27
CA GLY A 105 -5.18 -7.91 6.19
C GLY A 105 -4.50 -7.83 7.55
N LYS A 106 -4.76 -6.78 8.30
CA LYS A 106 -4.18 -6.62 9.62
C LYS A 106 -4.70 -7.68 10.58
N LEU A 107 -5.97 -8.01 10.50
CA LEU A 107 -6.54 -9.01 11.39
C LEU A 107 -5.92 -10.38 11.17
N TYR A 108 -5.51 -10.67 9.95
CA TYR A 108 -4.94 -11.97 9.64
C TYR A 108 -3.41 -11.96 9.62
N GLU A 109 -2.82 -10.91 10.11
CA GLU A 109 -1.37 -10.79 10.08
C GLU A 109 -0.69 -11.94 10.81
N HIS A 110 -1.27 -12.42 11.86
CA HIS A 110 -0.67 -13.44 12.68
C HIS A 110 -1.08 -14.87 12.33
N LEU A 111 -1.79 -15.04 11.28
CA LEU A 111 -2.21 -16.40 10.90
C LEU A 111 -1.11 -17.17 10.21
#